data_c07af6684d1ef9931956b8458ab67a7c
#
_entry.id   c07af6684d1ef9931956b8458ab67a7c
#
_cell.length_a   1.000
_cell.length_b   1.000
_cell.length_c   1.000
_cell.angle_alpha   90.00
_cell.angle_beta   90.00
_cell.angle_gamma   90.00
#
_symmetry.space_group_name_H-M   'P 1'
#
loop_
_entity.id
_entity.type
_entity.pdbx_description
1 polymer ?
#
loop_
_entity_poly.entity_id
_entity_poly.type
_entity_poly.pdbx_seq_one_letter_code
_entity_poly.pdbx_strand_id
1 'polypeptide(L)'
;IEFRFSSTGKNAVDVAKCASGGEMSRIMLALKSMMARYANMPTMIFDEIDTGVSGSVADKMGSVICAMGEFMQVFAITHLPQVAAKGSAHYMVSKSIDPETSKAVSTIKKLSDEQRVMEVARMLSGSELTDAAVANAKSLILSSSQTSLRRK
;
A
#
# COMPACT_ATOMS: atom_id res chain seq x y z
N ILE A 1 29.30 6.80 4.04
CA ILE A 1 28.57 5.94 3.07
C ILE A 1 27.79 6.90 2.18
N GLU A 2 27.94 6.78 0.87
CA GLU A 2 27.22 7.57 -0.14
C GLU A 2 26.28 6.62 -0.90
N PHE A 3 25.00 6.98 -1.00
CA PHE A 3 24.03 6.24 -1.80
C PHE A 3 23.96 6.85 -3.20
N ARG A 4 24.31 6.05 -4.20
CA ARG A 4 24.24 6.46 -5.61
C ARG A 4 23.19 5.63 -6.34
N PHE A 5 22.40 6.29 -7.16
CA PHE A 5 21.28 5.70 -7.89
C PHE A 5 21.43 5.94 -9.40
N SER A 6 21.02 4.96 -10.19
CA SER A 6 20.85 5.08 -11.62
C SER A 6 19.61 4.33 -12.08
N SER A 7 18.66 5.01 -12.68
CA SER A 7 17.44 4.39 -13.24
C SER A 7 17.72 3.59 -14.52
N THR A 8 18.83 3.89 -15.21
CA THR A 8 19.22 3.27 -16.49
C THR A 8 20.39 2.29 -16.37
N GLY A 9 20.97 2.14 -15.17
CA GLY A 9 22.18 1.35 -14.94
C GLY A 9 23.47 2.05 -15.40
N LYS A 10 23.40 3.28 -15.92
CA LYS A 10 24.55 4.10 -16.34
C LYS A 10 24.58 5.41 -15.54
N ASN A 11 25.80 5.93 -15.28
CA ASN A 11 25.99 7.24 -14.64
C ASN A 11 25.23 7.39 -13.31
N ALA A 12 25.55 6.53 -12.34
CA ALA A 12 24.98 6.64 -11.00
C ALA A 12 25.36 7.97 -10.36
N VAL A 13 24.36 8.71 -9.88
CA VAL A 13 24.50 10.01 -9.20
C VAL A 13 23.94 9.92 -7.78
N ASP A 14 24.20 10.93 -6.96
CA ASP A 14 23.68 10.99 -5.60
C ASP A 14 22.14 10.84 -5.61
N VAL A 15 21.63 9.88 -4.83
CA VAL A 15 20.20 9.55 -4.77
C VAL A 15 19.34 10.74 -4.40
N ALA A 16 19.84 11.63 -3.54
CA ALA A 16 19.12 12.82 -3.09
C ALA A 16 18.93 13.87 -4.20
N LYS A 17 19.75 13.81 -5.26
CA LYS A 17 19.73 14.78 -6.36
C LYS A 17 18.98 14.32 -7.60
N CYS A 18 18.73 13.01 -7.73
CA CYS A 18 18.23 12.46 -8.99
C CYS A 18 16.96 11.63 -8.87
N ALA A 19 16.61 11.14 -7.70
CA ALA A 19 15.42 10.32 -7.51
C ALA A 19 14.16 11.19 -7.45
N SER A 20 13.18 10.89 -8.28
CA SER A 20 11.82 11.41 -8.13
C SER A 20 11.19 10.88 -6.82
N GLY A 21 10.15 11.53 -6.34
CA GLY A 21 9.45 11.09 -5.12
C GLY A 21 9.04 9.62 -5.17
N GLY A 22 8.49 9.17 -6.31
CA GLY A 22 8.11 7.76 -6.50
C GLY A 22 9.31 6.81 -6.56
N GLU A 23 10.44 7.22 -7.12
CA GLU A 23 11.68 6.42 -7.11
C GLU A 23 12.25 6.32 -5.70
N MET A 24 12.25 7.41 -4.95
CA MET A 24 12.69 7.43 -3.56
C MET A 24 11.83 6.50 -2.70
N SER A 25 10.49 6.54 -2.86
CA SER A 25 9.57 5.65 -2.14
C SER A 25 9.87 4.17 -2.40
N ARG A 26 10.18 3.81 -3.66
CA ARG A 26 10.54 2.43 -4.03
C ARG A 26 11.90 2.01 -3.44
N ILE A 27 12.90 2.90 -3.48
CA ILE A 27 14.22 2.64 -2.87
C ILE A 27 14.05 2.45 -1.36
N MET A 28 13.29 3.32 -0.70
CA MET A 28 13.05 3.21 0.74
C MET A 28 12.29 1.95 1.11
N LEU A 29 11.29 1.54 0.31
CA LEU A 29 10.59 0.27 0.53
C LEU A 29 11.55 -0.92 0.41
N ALA A 30 12.41 -0.95 -0.61
CA ALA A 30 13.38 -2.02 -0.80
C ALA A 30 14.38 -2.09 0.37
N LEU A 31 14.94 -0.96 0.79
CA LEU A 31 15.85 -0.89 1.93
C LEU A 31 15.17 -1.34 3.23
N LYS A 32 13.97 -0.81 3.52
CA LYS A 32 13.20 -1.20 4.71
C LYS A 32 12.84 -2.68 4.72
N SER A 33 12.49 -3.26 3.56
CA SER A 33 12.16 -4.70 3.47
C SER A 33 13.37 -5.58 3.75
N MET A 34 14.57 -5.18 3.30
CA MET A 34 15.82 -5.88 3.63
C MET A 34 16.19 -5.74 5.11
N MET A 35 16.15 -4.50 5.63
CA MET A 35 16.46 -4.24 7.04
C MET A 35 15.52 -4.97 8.00
N ALA A 36 14.25 -5.06 7.68
CA ALA A 36 13.24 -5.74 8.51
C ALA A 36 13.60 -7.21 8.77
N ARG A 37 14.11 -7.91 7.75
CA ARG A 37 14.55 -9.30 7.88
C ARG A 37 15.77 -9.46 8.80
N TYR A 38 16.76 -8.57 8.68
CA TYR A 38 17.99 -8.65 9.46
C TYR A 38 17.82 -8.17 10.91
N ALA A 39 16.99 -7.15 11.11
CA ALA A 39 16.77 -6.54 12.41
C ALA A 39 15.70 -7.24 13.26
N ASN A 40 15.02 -8.28 12.74
CA ASN A 40 13.90 -8.95 13.40
C ASN A 40 12.85 -7.97 13.93
N MET A 41 12.48 -6.98 13.09
CA MET A 41 11.54 -5.94 13.48
C MET A 41 10.13 -6.54 13.67
N PRO A 42 9.47 -6.33 14.83
CA PRO A 42 8.17 -6.93 15.08
C PRO A 42 7.05 -6.25 14.28
N THR A 43 7.18 -4.94 14.02
CA THR A 43 6.14 -4.13 13.36
C THR A 43 6.76 -3.05 12.49
N MET A 44 6.17 -2.82 11.33
CA MET A 44 6.53 -1.70 10.45
C MET A 44 5.28 -0.96 9.98
N ILE A 45 5.35 0.36 9.98
CA ILE A 45 4.29 1.25 9.50
C ILE A 45 4.79 1.98 8.26
N PHE A 46 4.06 1.87 7.17
CA PHE A 46 4.26 2.63 5.95
C PHE A 46 3.15 3.68 5.84
N ASP A 47 3.56 4.93 5.87
CA ASP A 47 2.67 6.07 5.70
C ASP A 47 2.94 6.72 4.34
N GLU A 48 1.91 6.76 3.48
CA GLU A 48 1.93 7.36 2.13
C GLU A 48 3.12 6.93 1.25
N ILE A 49 3.60 5.69 1.41
CA ILE A 49 4.76 5.18 0.64
C ILE A 49 4.48 5.08 -0.86
N ASP A 50 3.22 5.15 -1.25
CA ASP A 50 2.71 5.02 -2.61
C ASP A 50 2.54 6.36 -3.35
N THR A 51 3.03 7.47 -2.78
CA THR A 51 3.01 8.79 -3.42
C THR A 51 3.78 8.78 -4.73
N GLY A 52 3.16 9.23 -5.82
CA GLY A 52 3.75 9.27 -7.16
C GLY A 52 3.89 7.89 -7.83
N VAL A 53 3.15 6.89 -7.36
CA VAL A 53 3.14 5.53 -7.90
C VAL A 53 1.75 5.18 -8.42
N SER A 54 1.66 4.38 -9.48
CA SER A 54 0.39 3.93 -10.05
C SER A 54 0.53 2.59 -10.79
N GLY A 55 -0.59 2.00 -11.17
CA GLY A 55 -0.66 0.84 -12.06
C GLY A 55 0.14 -0.37 -11.58
N SER A 56 0.93 -0.95 -12.47
CA SER A 56 1.71 -2.18 -12.21
C SER A 56 2.80 -1.99 -11.14
N VAL A 57 3.29 -0.76 -10.96
CA VAL A 57 4.29 -0.46 -9.92
C VAL A 57 3.64 -0.51 -8.54
N ALA A 58 2.43 0.05 -8.39
CA ALA A 58 1.64 -0.04 -7.16
C ALA A 58 1.35 -1.51 -6.79
N ASP A 59 1.02 -2.34 -7.77
CA ASP A 59 0.80 -3.77 -7.57
C ASP A 59 2.04 -4.49 -7.03
N LYS A 60 3.21 -4.21 -7.62
CA LYS A 60 4.49 -4.76 -7.15
C LYS A 60 4.84 -4.29 -5.74
N MET A 61 4.63 -3.01 -5.44
CA MET A 61 4.85 -2.47 -4.09
C MET A 61 3.95 -3.15 -3.06
N GLY A 62 2.66 -3.28 -3.36
CA GLY A 62 1.72 -4.02 -2.52
C GLY A 62 2.14 -5.48 -2.30
N SER A 63 2.72 -6.13 -3.32
CA SER A 63 3.24 -7.50 -3.21
C SER A 63 4.45 -7.59 -2.27
N VAL A 64 5.34 -6.60 -2.28
CA VAL A 64 6.48 -6.53 -1.34
C VAL A 64 5.98 -6.34 0.08
N ILE A 65 5.04 -5.41 0.30
CA ILE A 65 4.44 -5.15 1.61
C ILE A 65 3.72 -6.39 2.14
N CYS A 66 2.95 -7.08 1.29
CA CYS A 66 2.26 -8.31 1.64
C CYS A 66 3.26 -9.42 2.06
N ALA A 67 4.36 -9.59 1.32
CA ALA A 67 5.40 -10.56 1.64
C ALA A 67 6.11 -10.25 2.96
N MET A 68 6.25 -9.00 3.34
CA MET A 68 6.76 -8.62 4.67
C MET A 68 5.81 -9.07 5.78
N GLY A 69 4.50 -9.06 5.54
CA GLY A 69 3.47 -9.52 6.47
C GLY A 69 3.54 -11.00 6.81
N GLU A 70 4.34 -11.82 6.10
CA GLU A 70 4.56 -13.23 6.40
C GLU A 70 5.47 -13.45 7.62
N PHE A 71 6.31 -12.49 7.96
CA PHE A 71 7.28 -12.61 9.06
C PHE A 71 7.23 -11.47 10.08
N MET A 72 6.42 -10.43 9.85
CA MET A 72 6.26 -9.31 10.77
C MET A 72 4.87 -8.68 10.64
N GLN A 73 4.46 -7.87 11.60
CA GLN A 73 3.25 -7.07 11.47
C GLN A 73 3.51 -5.85 10.58
N VAL A 74 2.66 -5.62 9.57
CA VAL A 74 2.78 -4.46 8.67
C VAL A 74 1.49 -3.68 8.62
N PHE A 75 1.58 -2.37 8.84
CA PHE A 75 0.51 -1.42 8.56
C PHE A 75 0.90 -0.59 7.35
N ALA A 76 0.02 -0.48 6.37
CA ALA A 76 0.17 0.39 5.22
C ALA A 76 -1.00 1.37 5.15
N ILE A 77 -0.70 2.67 5.21
CA ILE A 77 -1.65 3.74 4.97
C ILE A 77 -1.52 4.10 3.49
N THR A 78 -2.59 3.87 2.72
CA THR A 78 -2.56 3.92 1.26
C THR A 78 -3.87 4.46 0.70
N HIS A 79 -3.78 5.15 -0.43
CA HIS A 79 -4.91 5.54 -1.26
C HIS A 79 -5.02 4.70 -2.54
N LEU A 80 -4.09 3.74 -2.75
CA LEU A 80 -4.07 2.91 -3.96
C LEU A 80 -4.81 1.58 -3.76
N PRO A 81 -5.82 1.29 -4.60
CA PRO A 81 -6.59 0.05 -4.52
C PRO A 81 -5.73 -1.21 -4.69
N GLN A 82 -4.66 -1.14 -5.49
CA GLN A 82 -3.71 -2.24 -5.69
C GLN A 82 -2.97 -2.64 -4.41
N VAL A 83 -2.67 -1.67 -3.54
CA VAL A 83 -2.02 -1.91 -2.25
C VAL A 83 -3.06 -2.37 -1.23
N ALA A 84 -4.20 -1.66 -1.12
CA ALA A 84 -5.28 -1.96 -0.18
C ALA A 84 -5.84 -3.38 -0.38
N ALA A 85 -5.96 -3.84 -1.63
CA ALA A 85 -6.45 -5.18 -1.96
C ALA A 85 -5.54 -6.31 -1.45
N LYS A 86 -4.25 -6.06 -1.19
CA LYS A 86 -3.28 -7.09 -0.77
C LYS A 86 -3.18 -7.29 0.74
N GLY A 87 -3.77 -6.40 1.54
CA GLY A 87 -3.78 -6.54 3.00
C GLY A 87 -4.62 -7.74 3.46
N SER A 88 -4.24 -8.42 4.53
CA SER A 88 -5.05 -9.46 5.18
C SER A 88 -6.25 -8.89 5.96
N ALA A 89 -6.15 -7.64 6.39
CA ALA A 89 -7.21 -6.88 7.02
C ALA A 89 -7.28 -5.48 6.40
N HIS A 90 -8.48 -4.90 6.34
CA HIS A 90 -8.70 -3.56 5.82
C HIS A 90 -9.40 -2.70 6.87
N TYR A 91 -8.82 -1.55 7.16
CA TYR A 91 -9.37 -0.56 8.08
C TYR A 91 -9.66 0.72 7.28
N MET A 92 -10.90 1.18 7.33
CA MET A 92 -11.30 2.45 6.73
C MET A 92 -11.18 3.55 7.76
N VAL A 93 -10.50 4.64 7.39
CA VAL A 93 -10.42 5.87 8.17
C VAL A 93 -11.40 6.87 7.59
N SER A 94 -12.27 7.42 8.42
CA SER A 94 -13.21 8.47 8.02
C SER A 94 -13.12 9.65 8.99
N LYS A 95 -13.31 10.87 8.46
CA LYS A 95 -13.42 12.10 9.24
C LYS A 95 -14.86 12.59 9.18
N SER A 96 -15.42 12.91 10.33
CA SER A 96 -16.72 13.57 10.47
C SER A 96 -16.60 14.76 11.40
N ILE A 97 -17.53 15.71 11.27
CA ILE A 97 -17.63 16.80 12.23
C ILE A 97 -18.67 16.36 13.27
N ASP A 98 -18.25 16.36 14.53
CA ASP A 98 -19.17 16.11 15.64
C ASP A 98 -20.18 17.27 15.71
N PRO A 99 -21.48 17.01 15.59
CA PRO A 99 -22.49 18.05 15.55
C PRO A 99 -22.63 18.83 16.87
N GLU A 100 -22.24 18.25 18.00
CA GLU A 100 -22.33 18.90 19.33
C GLU A 100 -21.12 19.79 19.62
N THR A 101 -19.92 19.30 19.24
CA THR A 101 -18.67 20.00 19.59
C THR A 101 -18.07 20.78 18.43
N SER A 102 -18.61 20.64 17.21
CA SER A 102 -18.05 21.19 15.95
C SER A 102 -16.59 20.80 15.71
N LYS A 103 -16.09 19.77 16.37
CA LYS A 103 -14.73 19.26 16.21
C LYS A 103 -14.67 18.15 15.16
N ALA A 104 -13.56 18.10 14.44
CA ALA A 104 -13.28 16.99 13.55
C ALA A 104 -12.93 15.72 14.36
N VAL A 105 -13.69 14.65 14.13
CA VAL A 105 -13.46 13.34 14.75
C VAL A 105 -13.05 12.36 13.66
N SER A 106 -11.94 11.66 13.88
CA SER A 106 -11.51 10.58 13.01
C SER A 106 -11.94 9.23 13.61
N THR A 107 -12.59 8.40 12.80
CA THR A 107 -12.99 7.05 13.20
C THR A 107 -12.25 6.03 12.34
N ILE A 108 -11.87 4.91 12.98
CA ILE A 108 -11.23 3.77 12.30
C ILE A 108 -12.17 2.58 12.44
N LYS A 109 -12.55 1.97 11.31
CA LYS A 109 -13.44 0.83 11.27
C LYS A 109 -12.80 -0.32 10.51
N LYS A 110 -12.73 -1.50 11.13
CA LYS A 110 -12.36 -2.73 10.41
C LYS A 110 -13.52 -3.12 9.49
N LEU A 111 -13.21 -3.39 8.23
CA LEU A 111 -14.19 -3.78 7.22
C LEU A 111 -14.40 -5.30 7.20
N SER A 112 -15.66 -5.75 6.94
CA SER A 112 -15.95 -7.12 6.54
C SER A 112 -15.44 -7.37 5.11
N ASP A 113 -15.46 -8.64 4.67
CA ASP A 113 -15.00 -8.98 3.31
C ASP A 113 -15.88 -8.30 2.24
N GLU A 114 -17.19 -8.21 2.44
CA GLU A 114 -18.11 -7.50 1.52
C GLU A 114 -17.83 -5.98 1.53
N GLN A 115 -17.67 -5.40 2.71
CA GLN A 115 -17.35 -3.99 2.85
C GLN A 115 -15.99 -3.65 2.21
N ARG A 116 -15.02 -4.54 2.34
CA ARG A 116 -13.71 -4.42 1.73
C ARG A 116 -13.79 -4.40 0.20
N VAL A 117 -14.59 -5.29 -0.41
CA VAL A 117 -14.81 -5.28 -1.86
C VAL A 117 -15.40 -3.95 -2.30
N MET A 118 -16.40 -3.45 -1.57
CA MET A 118 -17.06 -2.18 -1.90
C MET A 118 -16.11 -0.99 -1.75
N GLU A 119 -15.24 -0.98 -0.75
CA GLU A 119 -14.27 0.09 -0.54
C GLU A 119 -13.19 0.09 -1.63
N VAL A 120 -12.63 -1.08 -1.96
CA VAL A 120 -11.68 -1.19 -3.07
C VAL A 120 -12.33 -0.78 -4.41
N ALA A 121 -13.61 -1.12 -4.62
CA ALA A 121 -14.34 -0.67 -5.80
C ALA A 121 -14.50 0.85 -5.86
N ARG A 122 -14.78 1.52 -4.73
CA ARG A 122 -14.80 2.99 -4.64
C ARG A 122 -13.43 3.61 -4.94
N MET A 123 -12.38 3.02 -4.41
CA MET A 123 -11.00 3.46 -4.69
C MET A 123 -10.66 3.36 -6.19
N LEU A 124 -11.25 2.39 -6.91
CA LEU A 124 -11.05 2.20 -8.35
C LEU A 124 -11.86 3.18 -9.21
N SER A 125 -13.11 3.44 -8.83
CA SER A 125 -14.07 4.18 -9.66
C SER A 125 -14.28 5.64 -9.24
N GLY A 126 -13.79 6.05 -8.08
CA GLY A 126 -14.07 7.37 -7.51
C GLY A 126 -15.49 7.47 -6.97
N SER A 127 -16.27 8.43 -7.45
CA SER A 127 -17.59 8.78 -6.89
C SER A 127 -18.72 7.80 -7.24
N GLU A 128 -18.66 7.15 -8.41
CA GLU A 128 -19.72 6.25 -8.87
C GLU A 128 -19.32 4.78 -8.78
N LEU A 129 -20.08 4.03 -8.00
CA LEU A 129 -19.87 2.60 -7.84
C LEU A 129 -20.54 1.85 -8.99
N THR A 130 -19.73 1.28 -9.90
CA THR A 130 -20.21 0.50 -11.03
C THR A 130 -20.01 -1.00 -10.81
N ASP A 131 -20.82 -1.84 -11.45
CA ASP A 131 -20.67 -3.31 -11.40
C ASP A 131 -19.28 -3.74 -11.92
N ALA A 132 -18.75 -3.05 -12.92
CA ALA A 132 -17.42 -3.28 -13.44
C ALA A 132 -16.32 -3.00 -12.39
N ALA A 133 -16.47 -1.93 -11.59
CA ALA A 133 -15.54 -1.62 -10.51
C ALA A 133 -15.61 -2.68 -9.40
N VAL A 134 -16.80 -3.17 -9.07
CA VAL A 134 -16.98 -4.25 -8.09
C VAL A 134 -16.34 -5.55 -8.58
N ALA A 135 -16.54 -5.92 -9.85
CA ALA A 135 -15.92 -7.10 -10.45
C ALA A 135 -14.39 -7.00 -10.44
N ASN A 136 -13.84 -5.82 -10.78
CA ASN A 136 -12.40 -5.56 -10.76
C ASN A 136 -11.83 -5.61 -9.33
N ALA A 137 -12.52 -5.04 -8.34
CA ALA A 137 -12.14 -5.12 -6.93
C ALA A 137 -12.06 -6.55 -6.43
N LYS A 138 -13.07 -7.39 -6.74
CA LYS A 138 -13.06 -8.82 -6.43
C LYS A 138 -11.86 -9.53 -7.05
N SER A 139 -11.55 -9.25 -8.31
CA SER A 139 -10.40 -9.83 -9.01
C SER A 139 -9.08 -9.45 -8.35
N LEU A 140 -8.90 -8.18 -7.97
CA LEU A 140 -7.70 -7.70 -7.27
C LEU A 140 -7.51 -8.39 -5.91
N ILE A 141 -8.57 -8.53 -5.13
CA ILE A 141 -8.53 -9.18 -3.81
C ILE A 141 -8.22 -10.68 -3.95
N LEU A 142 -8.86 -11.37 -4.91
CA LEU A 142 -8.63 -12.81 -5.15
C LEU A 142 -7.22 -13.10 -5.66
N SER A 143 -6.69 -12.28 -6.57
CA SER A 143 -5.33 -12.45 -7.09
C SER A 143 -4.27 -12.33 -5.98
N SER A 144 -4.52 -11.50 -4.98
CA SER A 144 -3.64 -11.34 -3.82
C SER A 144 -3.61 -12.58 -2.93
N SER A 145 -4.75 -13.24 -2.74
CA SER A 145 -4.88 -14.46 -1.92
C SER A 145 -4.15 -15.66 -2.54
N GLN A 146 -4.14 -15.76 -3.87
CA GLN A 146 -3.46 -16.86 -4.57
C GLN A 146 -1.92 -16.72 -4.56
N THR A 147 -1.40 -15.51 -4.47
CA THR A 147 0.05 -15.27 -4.40
C THR A 147 0.65 -15.74 -3.08
N SER A 148 -0.11 -15.69 -1.99
CA SER A 148 0.31 -16.18 -0.67
C SER A 148 0.33 -17.72 -0.58
N LEU A 149 -0.54 -18.42 -1.34
CA LEU A 149 -0.64 -19.88 -1.35
C LEU A 149 0.46 -20.57 -2.21
N ARG A 150 0.99 -19.88 -3.22
CA ARG A 150 2.02 -20.44 -4.12
C ARG A 150 3.44 -20.36 -3.56
N ARG A 151 3.65 -19.72 -2.41
CA ARG A 151 4.96 -19.53 -1.78
C ARG A 151 5.19 -20.42 -0.56
N LYS A 152 4.25 -21.30 -0.24
CA LYS A 152 4.40 -22.39 0.72
C LYS A 152 4.79 -23.67 -0.03
#